data_c65d598fe008acfffdad798b77fce157
#
_entry.id   c65d598fe008acfffdad798b77fce157
#
_cell.length_a   1.000
_cell.length_b   1.000
_cell.length_c   1.000
_cell.angle_alpha   90.00
_cell.angle_beta   90.00
_cell.angle_gamma   90.00
#
_symmetry.space_group_name_H-M   'P 1'
#
loop_
_entity.id
_entity.type
_entity.pdbx_description
1 polymer ?
#
loop_
_entity_poly.entity_id
_entity_poly.type
_entity_poly.pdbx_seq_one_letter_code
_entity_poly.pdbx_strand_id
1 'polypeptide(L)'
;VMNNPEYMEVLKITSTPNSISTLTAAACTEMFKDNGYINESQSQIFTERNLIYSAMSTNKNVKLFKPYANYMLVKILKDDISANQIASQCNLKGIVIRNCENIRGLSNKYIRFCFMKPEQNDLLVNTILELL
;
A
#
# COMPACT_ATOMS: atom_id res chain seq x y z
N VAL A 1 9.34 -4.97 16.52
CA VAL A 1 9.60 -5.61 17.82
C VAL A 1 10.59 -4.75 18.57
N MET A 2 10.22 -4.27 19.76
CA MET A 2 11.07 -3.44 20.61
C MET A 2 11.66 -4.30 21.72
N ASN A 3 12.97 -4.27 21.87
CA ASN A 3 13.68 -5.15 22.82
C ASN A 3 14.39 -4.35 23.96
N ASN A 4 14.00 -3.10 24.16
CA ASN A 4 14.51 -2.27 25.26
C ASN A 4 13.54 -2.35 26.45
N PRO A 5 13.96 -2.86 27.64
CA PRO A 5 13.08 -3.02 28.81
C PRO A 5 12.48 -1.69 29.30
N GLU A 6 13.23 -0.59 29.29
CA GLU A 6 12.75 0.72 29.74
C GLU A 6 11.61 1.24 28.87
N TYR A 7 11.74 1.12 27.55
CA TYR A 7 10.66 1.50 26.63
C TYR A 7 9.45 0.56 26.73
N MET A 8 9.66 -0.72 27.05
CA MET A 8 8.55 -1.66 27.29
C MET A 8 7.73 -1.27 28.51
N GLU A 9 8.37 -0.83 29.60
CA GLU A 9 7.66 -0.34 30.79
C GLU A 9 6.88 0.95 30.49
N VAL A 10 7.47 1.91 29.79
CA VAL A 10 6.75 3.12 29.38
C VAL A 10 5.55 2.79 28.51
N LEU A 11 5.69 1.88 27.55
CA LEU A 11 4.59 1.43 26.69
C LEU A 11 3.49 0.74 27.48
N LYS A 12 3.79 -0.09 28.47
CA LYS A 12 2.80 -0.73 29.33
C LYS A 12 1.96 0.29 30.10
N ILE A 13 2.62 1.34 30.63
CA ILE A 13 1.95 2.39 31.42
C ILE A 13 1.11 3.31 30.53
N THR A 14 1.57 3.59 29.30
CA THR A 14 0.93 4.51 28.39
C THR A 14 -0.07 3.85 27.42
N SER A 15 -0.05 2.50 27.32
CA SER A 15 -1.00 1.78 26.47
C SER A 15 -2.41 1.83 27.02
N THR A 16 -3.38 1.96 26.14
CA THR A 16 -4.79 1.88 26.52
C THR A 16 -5.08 0.48 27.07
N PRO A 17 -5.66 0.35 28.28
CA PRO A 17 -6.11 -0.94 28.79
C PRO A 17 -7.05 -1.63 27.78
N ASN A 18 -6.89 -2.94 27.62
CA ASN A 18 -7.71 -3.75 26.70
C ASN A 18 -7.66 -3.28 25.22
N SER A 19 -6.49 -2.81 24.75
CA SER A 19 -6.26 -2.41 23.36
C SER A 19 -6.55 -3.51 22.34
N ILE A 20 -6.56 -4.78 22.77
CA ILE A 20 -7.00 -5.93 21.98
C ILE A 20 -8.25 -6.52 22.66
N SER A 21 -9.39 -6.48 21.97
CA SER A 21 -10.61 -7.09 22.50
C SER A 21 -10.53 -8.62 22.46
N THR A 22 -11.28 -9.28 23.34
CA THR A 22 -11.37 -10.76 23.38
C THR A 22 -11.79 -11.33 22.03
N LEU A 23 -12.74 -10.66 21.35
CA LEU A 23 -13.17 -11.06 20.01
C LEU A 23 -12.05 -10.96 18.98
N THR A 24 -11.30 -9.86 19.00
CA THR A 24 -10.13 -9.68 18.12
C THR A 24 -9.06 -10.74 18.40
N ALA A 25 -8.77 -11.03 19.65
CA ALA A 25 -7.80 -12.05 20.04
C ALA A 25 -8.21 -13.44 19.54
N ALA A 26 -9.48 -13.81 19.71
CA ALA A 26 -10.03 -15.08 19.23
C ALA A 26 -9.95 -15.19 17.70
N ALA A 27 -10.40 -14.16 16.99
CA ALA A 27 -10.37 -14.13 15.52
C ALA A 27 -8.93 -14.23 14.98
N CYS A 28 -7.99 -13.43 15.51
CA CYS A 28 -6.59 -13.48 15.09
C CYS A 28 -5.95 -14.86 15.37
N THR A 29 -6.28 -15.50 16.49
CA THR A 29 -5.76 -16.84 16.81
C THR A 29 -6.15 -17.85 15.75
N GLU A 30 -7.39 -17.83 15.26
CA GLU A 30 -7.82 -18.71 14.18
C GLU A 30 -7.23 -18.32 12.83
N MET A 31 -7.18 -17.03 12.51
CA MET A 31 -6.60 -16.53 11.25
C MET A 31 -5.13 -16.93 11.08
N PHE A 32 -4.34 -16.89 12.16
CA PHE A 32 -2.92 -17.29 12.09
C PHE A 32 -2.68 -18.79 11.96
N LYS A 33 -3.71 -19.61 12.13
CA LYS A 33 -3.64 -21.07 11.87
C LYS A 33 -3.85 -21.40 10.39
N ASP A 34 -4.43 -20.48 9.61
CA ASP A 34 -4.72 -20.68 8.19
C ASP A 34 -3.49 -20.38 7.32
N ASN A 35 -2.58 -21.34 7.27
CA ASN A 35 -1.39 -21.25 6.43
C ASN A 35 -1.71 -21.26 4.92
N GLY A 36 -2.84 -21.84 4.52
CA GLY A 36 -3.30 -21.84 3.14
C GLY A 36 -3.56 -20.42 2.64
N TYR A 37 -4.37 -19.68 3.38
CA TYR A 37 -4.69 -18.28 3.08
C TYR A 37 -3.44 -17.37 3.06
N ILE A 38 -2.54 -17.57 4.04
CA ILE A 38 -1.30 -16.77 4.13
C ILE A 38 -0.44 -16.99 2.88
N ASN A 39 -0.20 -18.24 2.50
CA ASN A 39 0.62 -18.59 1.34
C ASN A 39 0.01 -18.09 0.02
N GLU A 40 -1.30 -18.27 -0.15
CA GLU A 40 -2.03 -17.79 -1.33
C GLU A 40 -1.97 -16.28 -1.45
N SER A 41 -2.24 -15.56 -0.37
CA SER A 41 -2.17 -14.10 -0.31
C SER A 41 -0.75 -13.59 -0.64
N GLN A 42 0.29 -14.21 -0.10
CA GLN A 42 1.67 -13.84 -0.40
C GLN A 42 2.02 -14.09 -1.87
N SER A 43 1.60 -15.23 -2.42
CA SER A 43 1.82 -15.58 -3.83
C SER A 43 1.13 -14.60 -4.77
N GLN A 44 -0.13 -14.26 -4.48
CA GLN A 44 -0.89 -13.28 -5.26
C GLN A 44 -0.23 -11.90 -5.21
N ILE A 45 0.12 -11.41 -4.03
CA ILE A 45 0.81 -10.11 -3.88
C ILE A 45 2.14 -10.10 -4.64
N PHE A 46 2.90 -11.20 -4.59
CA PHE A 46 4.17 -11.31 -5.31
C PHE A 46 3.98 -11.24 -6.83
N THR A 47 3.00 -11.94 -7.35
CA THR A 47 2.67 -11.98 -8.79
C THR A 47 2.22 -10.60 -9.26
N GLU A 48 1.21 -10.03 -8.63
CA GLU A 48 0.64 -8.73 -8.99
C GLU A 48 1.67 -7.59 -8.90
N ARG A 49 2.50 -7.62 -7.85
CA ARG A 49 3.59 -6.68 -7.69
C ARG A 49 4.55 -6.66 -8.88
N ASN A 50 4.93 -7.85 -9.35
CA ASN A 50 5.86 -7.97 -10.47
C ASN A 50 5.22 -7.55 -11.79
N LEU A 51 3.95 -7.89 -12.02
CA LEU A 51 3.20 -7.48 -13.20
C LEU A 51 3.07 -5.95 -13.27
N ILE A 52 2.61 -5.32 -12.20
CA ILE A 52 2.46 -3.87 -12.13
C ILE A 52 3.81 -3.16 -12.28
N TYR A 53 4.84 -3.65 -11.59
CA TYR A 53 6.18 -3.07 -11.70
C TYR A 53 6.68 -3.13 -13.15
N SER A 54 6.53 -4.27 -13.82
CA SER A 54 6.91 -4.43 -15.23
C SER A 54 6.12 -3.52 -16.15
N ALA A 55 4.79 -3.46 -15.99
CA ALA A 55 3.92 -2.63 -16.83
C ALA A 55 4.24 -1.14 -16.73
N MET A 56 4.56 -0.66 -15.53
CA MET A 56 4.83 0.77 -15.30
C MET A 56 6.30 1.16 -15.52
N SER A 57 7.25 0.22 -15.46
CA SER A 57 8.70 0.51 -15.51
C SER A 57 9.17 1.08 -16.84
N THR A 58 8.42 0.87 -17.91
CA THR A 58 8.73 1.40 -19.25
C THR A 58 8.30 2.85 -19.44
N ASN A 59 7.43 3.37 -18.57
CA ASN A 59 6.94 4.75 -18.67
C ASN A 59 7.97 5.72 -18.08
N LYS A 60 8.46 6.67 -18.92
CA LYS A 60 9.47 7.66 -18.53
C LYS A 60 8.94 8.76 -17.60
N ASN A 61 7.63 8.87 -17.47
CA ASN A 61 6.97 9.90 -16.65
C ASN A 61 6.76 9.47 -15.19
N VAL A 62 7.26 8.28 -14.81
CA VAL A 62 7.24 7.81 -13.43
C VAL A 62 8.60 7.30 -12.96
N LYS A 63 8.84 7.45 -11.67
CA LYS A 63 9.88 6.73 -10.96
C LYS A 63 9.23 5.76 -9.97
N LEU A 64 9.45 4.48 -10.18
CA LEU A 64 8.97 3.42 -9.29
C LEU A 64 10.00 3.19 -8.18
N PHE A 65 9.51 3.02 -6.96
CA PHE A 65 10.32 2.55 -5.84
C PHE A 65 10.06 1.06 -5.67
N LYS A 66 11.12 0.24 -5.69
CA LYS A 66 11.01 -1.22 -5.59
C LYS A 66 10.22 -1.60 -4.33
N PRO A 67 9.06 -2.25 -4.47
CA PRO A 67 8.22 -2.57 -3.31
C PRO A 67 8.69 -3.84 -2.62
N TYR A 68 8.64 -3.83 -1.28
CA TYR A 68 8.91 -4.99 -0.42
C TYR A 68 7.70 -5.37 0.43
N ALA A 69 6.64 -4.56 0.39
CA ALA A 69 5.38 -4.77 1.09
C ALA A 69 4.24 -5.01 0.08
N ASN A 70 3.01 -4.98 0.55
CA ASN A 70 1.80 -5.11 -0.26
C ASN A 70 1.35 -3.80 -0.94
N TYR A 71 2.25 -2.83 -1.05
CA TYR A 71 1.99 -1.54 -1.71
C TYR A 71 3.21 -1.05 -2.48
N MET A 72 2.98 -0.15 -3.42
CA MET A 72 4.01 0.52 -4.21
C MET A 72 3.93 2.04 -4.02
N LEU A 73 5.10 2.67 -3.87
CA LEU A 73 5.28 4.11 -3.96
C LEU A 73 5.73 4.49 -5.36
N VAL A 74 5.09 5.49 -5.94
CA VAL A 74 5.39 5.99 -7.28
C VAL A 74 5.59 7.50 -7.21
N LYS A 75 6.65 8.01 -7.85
CA LYS A 75 6.85 9.43 -8.07
C LYS A 75 6.47 9.77 -9.50
N ILE A 76 5.61 10.76 -9.67
CA ILE A 76 5.21 11.34 -10.95
C ILE A 76 6.33 12.30 -11.38
N LEU A 77 6.85 12.13 -12.59
CA LEU A 77 7.90 12.97 -13.18
C LEU A 77 7.33 14.00 -14.16
N LYS A 78 6.11 13.81 -14.63
CA LYS A 78 5.41 14.73 -15.53
C LYS A 78 4.98 15.98 -14.75
N ASP A 79 5.35 17.18 -15.25
CA ASP A 79 5.23 18.42 -14.50
C ASP A 79 3.79 18.92 -14.37
N ASP A 80 2.97 18.71 -15.39
CA ASP A 80 1.58 19.15 -15.47
C ASP A 80 0.56 18.25 -14.73
N ILE A 81 1.01 17.11 -14.18
CA ILE A 81 0.17 16.16 -13.44
C ILE A 81 0.59 16.09 -11.97
N SER A 82 -0.40 16.13 -11.10
CA SER A 82 -0.25 15.97 -9.65
C SER A 82 -0.82 14.65 -9.14
N ALA A 83 -0.37 14.25 -7.95
CA ALA A 83 -0.90 13.08 -7.23
C ALA A 83 -2.42 13.20 -6.98
N ASN A 84 -2.91 14.43 -6.72
CA ASN A 84 -4.32 14.68 -6.50
C ASN A 84 -5.16 14.43 -7.75
N GLN A 85 -4.69 14.85 -8.93
CA GLN A 85 -5.38 14.60 -10.20
C GLN A 85 -5.49 13.11 -10.49
N ILE A 86 -4.38 12.36 -10.33
CA ILE A 86 -4.41 10.89 -10.50
C ILE A 86 -5.35 10.23 -9.48
N ALA A 87 -5.27 10.61 -8.21
CA ALA A 87 -6.14 10.06 -7.18
C ALA A 87 -7.61 10.35 -7.46
N SER A 88 -7.95 11.54 -7.95
CA SER A 88 -9.31 11.92 -8.32
C SER A 88 -9.83 11.08 -9.49
N GLN A 89 -9.03 10.85 -10.52
CA GLN A 89 -9.43 10.03 -11.67
C GLN A 89 -9.60 8.55 -11.29
N CYS A 90 -8.70 8.01 -10.46
CA CYS A 90 -8.87 6.66 -9.91
C CYS A 90 -10.16 6.54 -9.09
N ASN A 91 -10.47 7.56 -8.27
CA ASN A 91 -11.67 7.58 -7.45
C ASN A 91 -12.96 7.58 -8.29
N LEU A 92 -12.99 8.31 -9.41
CA LEU A 92 -14.11 8.28 -10.37
C LEU A 92 -14.35 6.88 -10.95
N LYS A 93 -13.31 6.05 -11.05
CA LYS A 93 -13.38 4.65 -11.48
C LYS A 93 -13.57 3.67 -10.31
N GLY A 94 -13.85 4.15 -9.09
CA GLY A 94 -14.07 3.34 -7.89
C GLY A 94 -12.81 2.80 -7.23
N ILE A 95 -11.62 3.32 -7.58
CA ILE A 95 -10.33 2.91 -7.00
C ILE A 95 -9.78 4.04 -6.13
N VAL A 96 -9.55 3.73 -4.85
CA VAL A 96 -8.96 4.69 -3.91
C VAL A 96 -7.46 4.45 -3.77
N ILE A 97 -6.67 5.47 -4.09
CA ILE A 97 -5.23 5.48 -3.89
C ILE A 97 -4.81 6.59 -2.92
N ARG A 98 -3.62 6.46 -2.36
CA ARG A 98 -3.09 7.45 -1.42
C ARG A 98 -2.34 8.56 -2.17
N ASN A 99 -2.81 9.81 -2.07
CA ASN A 99 -1.99 10.98 -2.28
C ASN A 99 -1.05 11.14 -1.08
N CYS A 100 0.27 11.23 -1.34
CA CYS A 100 1.30 11.26 -0.29
C CYS A 100 1.80 12.66 0.04
N GLU A 101 1.13 13.71 -0.41
CA GLU A 101 1.54 15.10 -0.22
C GLU A 101 1.71 15.49 1.25
N ASN A 102 0.89 14.95 2.14
CA ASN A 102 0.94 15.21 3.58
C ASN A 102 1.97 14.36 4.34
N ILE A 103 2.75 13.54 3.66
CA ILE A 103 3.81 12.72 4.28
C ILE A 103 5.11 13.52 4.26
N ARG A 104 5.73 13.67 5.42
CA ARG A 104 7.01 14.39 5.55
C ARG A 104 8.08 13.82 4.61
N GLY A 105 8.66 14.67 3.78
CA GLY A 105 9.67 14.30 2.79
C GLY A 105 9.11 13.88 1.42
N LEU A 106 7.79 13.82 1.27
CA LEU A 106 7.12 13.63 -0.01
C LEU A 106 6.38 14.92 -0.41
N SER A 107 5.94 14.97 -1.67
CA SER A 107 5.24 16.13 -2.25
C SER A 107 3.98 15.69 -3.00
N ASN A 108 3.29 16.64 -3.63
CA ASN A 108 2.14 16.41 -4.51
C ASN A 108 2.47 15.62 -5.80
N LYS A 109 3.68 15.09 -5.90
CA LYS A 109 4.15 14.23 -7.00
C LYS A 109 4.22 12.75 -6.61
N TYR A 110 3.78 12.39 -5.40
CA TYR A 110 3.89 11.02 -4.92
C TYR A 110 2.52 10.41 -4.67
N ILE A 111 2.31 9.23 -5.22
CA ILE A 111 1.15 8.38 -4.96
C ILE A 111 1.59 7.04 -4.37
N ARG A 112 0.72 6.43 -3.58
CA ARG A 112 0.89 5.08 -3.06
C ARG A 112 -0.39 4.29 -3.23
N PHE A 113 -0.29 3.07 -3.69
CA PHE A 113 -1.42 2.16 -3.82
C PHE A 113 -1.03 0.74 -3.39
N CYS A 114 -2.03 -0.03 -2.93
CA CYS A 114 -1.86 -1.44 -2.57
C CYS A 114 -2.09 -2.32 -3.80
N PHE A 115 -1.53 -3.53 -3.76
CA PHE A 115 -1.84 -4.56 -4.74
C PHE A 115 -3.20 -5.18 -4.39
N MET A 116 -4.07 -5.24 -5.36
CA MET A 116 -5.46 -5.69 -5.26
C MET A 116 -5.68 -6.94 -6.12
N LYS A 117 -6.93 -7.26 -6.44
CA LYS A 117 -7.25 -8.31 -7.41
C LYS A 117 -6.79 -7.90 -8.82
N PRO A 118 -6.48 -8.87 -9.70
CA PRO A 118 -5.95 -8.58 -11.05
C PRO A 118 -6.74 -7.51 -11.81
N GLU A 119 -8.05 -7.64 -11.87
CA GLU A 119 -8.92 -6.72 -12.64
C GLU A 119 -8.87 -5.28 -12.10
N GLN A 120 -8.74 -5.15 -10.78
CA GLN A 120 -8.61 -3.84 -10.12
C GLN A 120 -7.23 -3.23 -10.36
N ASN A 121 -6.19 -4.06 -10.37
CA ASN A 121 -4.83 -3.65 -10.67
C ASN A 121 -4.69 -3.19 -12.13
N ASP A 122 -5.28 -3.92 -13.07
CA ASP A 122 -5.30 -3.54 -14.48
C ASP A 122 -6.00 -2.20 -14.69
N LEU A 123 -7.17 -2.02 -14.06
CA LEU A 123 -7.91 -0.75 -14.12
C LEU A 123 -7.10 0.41 -13.50
N LEU A 124 -6.44 0.17 -12.38
CA LEU A 124 -5.56 1.14 -11.72
C LEU A 124 -4.40 1.55 -12.62
N VAL A 125 -3.64 0.58 -13.11
CA VAL A 125 -2.46 0.81 -13.95
C VAL A 125 -2.83 1.55 -15.22
N ASN A 126 -3.88 1.09 -15.93
CA ASN A 126 -4.37 1.75 -17.14
C ASN A 126 -4.80 3.19 -16.86
N THR A 127 -5.53 3.44 -15.75
CA THR A 127 -5.94 4.79 -15.38
C THR A 127 -4.74 5.71 -15.12
N ILE A 128 -3.71 5.22 -14.46
CA ILE A 128 -2.49 6.00 -14.19
C ILE A 128 -1.74 6.26 -15.49
N LEU A 129 -1.58 5.25 -16.35
CA LEU A 129 -0.83 5.38 -17.61
C LEU A 129 -1.53 6.27 -18.65
N GLU A 130 -2.87 6.32 -18.66
CA GLU A 130 -3.67 7.23 -19.52
C GLU A 130 -3.41 8.72 -19.19
N LEU A 131 -3.01 9.03 -17.95
CA LEU A 131 -2.76 10.41 -17.50
C LEU A 131 -1.29 10.83 -17.66
N LEU A 132 -0.41 9.87 -17.80
CA LEU A 132 1.04 10.06 -17.85
C LEU A 132 1.57 10.06 -19.28
#